data_b9f6de78e6edff9912f027cd3e39962e
#
_entry.id   b9f6de78e6edff9912f027cd3e39962e
#
_cell.length_a   1.000
_cell.length_b   1.000
_cell.length_c   1.000
_cell.angle_alpha   90.00
_cell.angle_beta   90.00
_cell.angle_gamma   90.00
#
_symmetry.space_group_name_H-M   'P 1'
#
loop_
_entity.id
_entity.type
_entity.pdbx_description
1 polymer ?
#
loop_
_entity_poly.entity_id
_entity_poly.type
_entity_poly.pdbx_seq_one_letter_code
_entity_poly.pdbx_strand_id
1 'polypeptide(L)'
;MSHVVPAGRHTVTPRIVVEDAAALVAFLKRVFDATGEFQSDAPSQIRIGDSLLMVSKAGPRETFPAFLYVYVEDAEATCERALDAGALSLEAVWETPYGDRRGMVRDPWGNVWQIATPGRR
;
A
#
# COMPACT_ATOMS: atom_id res chain seq x y z
N MET A 1 23.49 -17.67 13.54
CA MET A 1 23.00 -16.40 13.01
C MET A 1 22.02 -15.79 13.99
N SER A 2 22.21 -14.55 14.32
CA SER A 2 21.32 -13.87 15.24
C SER A 2 20.06 -13.37 14.53
N HIS A 3 18.95 -13.38 15.24
CA HIS A 3 17.68 -12.86 14.73
C HIS A 3 17.51 -11.43 15.20
N VAL A 4 17.80 -10.48 14.30
CA VAL A 4 17.66 -9.05 14.61
C VAL A 4 16.30 -8.50 14.22
N VAL A 5 15.47 -9.30 13.55
CA VAL A 5 14.16 -8.87 13.09
C VAL A 5 13.11 -9.27 14.14
N PRO A 6 12.30 -8.31 14.62
CA PRO A 6 11.23 -8.66 15.55
C PRO A 6 10.25 -9.67 14.97
N ALA A 7 9.64 -10.47 15.82
CA ALA A 7 8.66 -11.46 15.39
C ALA A 7 7.53 -10.81 14.60
N GLY A 8 7.11 -11.46 13.52
CA GLY A 8 6.04 -10.96 12.66
C GLY A 8 6.46 -9.89 11.67
N ARG A 9 7.75 -9.59 11.57
CA ARG A 9 8.28 -8.58 10.65
C ARG A 9 9.28 -9.19 9.69
N HIS A 10 9.54 -8.46 8.61
CA HIS A 10 10.59 -8.78 7.64
C HIS A 10 11.77 -7.84 7.83
N THR A 11 12.89 -8.15 7.20
CA THR A 11 14.11 -7.35 7.32
C THR A 11 13.89 -5.91 6.86
N VAL A 12 13.14 -5.74 5.76
CA VAL A 12 12.85 -4.43 5.20
C VAL A 12 11.40 -4.07 5.49
N THR A 13 11.20 -2.88 6.03
CA THR A 13 9.86 -2.34 6.28
C THR A 13 9.72 -1.03 5.53
N PRO A 14 8.88 -0.95 4.49
CA PRO A 14 8.61 0.31 3.81
C PRO A 14 7.94 1.30 4.77
N ARG A 15 8.34 2.56 4.67
CA ARG A 15 7.76 3.63 5.48
C ARG A 15 7.27 4.74 4.58
N ILE A 16 6.00 5.08 4.74
CA ILE A 16 5.33 6.12 3.95
C ILE A 16 5.09 7.31 4.86
N VAL A 17 5.50 8.49 4.41
CA VAL A 17 5.34 9.72 5.19
C VAL A 17 4.39 10.64 4.45
N VAL A 18 3.24 10.94 5.04
CA VAL A 18 2.18 11.73 4.41
C VAL A 18 1.63 12.75 5.40
N GLU A 19 0.96 13.79 4.89
CA GLU A 19 0.36 14.81 5.73
C GLU A 19 -0.77 14.23 6.58
N ASP A 20 -1.64 13.43 5.99
CA ASP A 20 -2.79 12.86 6.69
C ASP A 20 -2.64 11.35 6.82
N ALA A 21 -1.86 10.95 7.81
CA ALA A 21 -1.58 9.52 8.05
C ALA A 21 -2.85 8.75 8.42
N ALA A 22 -3.75 9.36 9.19
CA ALA A 22 -5.00 8.69 9.57
C ALA A 22 -5.86 8.37 8.34
N ALA A 23 -5.94 9.30 7.40
CA ALA A 23 -6.71 9.09 6.18
C ALA A 23 -6.07 8.01 5.29
N LEU A 24 -4.74 7.98 5.20
CA LEU A 24 -4.06 6.92 4.45
C LEU A 24 -4.30 5.56 5.08
N VAL A 25 -4.23 5.45 6.40
CA VAL A 25 -4.53 4.18 7.08
C VAL A 25 -5.95 3.71 6.74
N ALA A 26 -6.94 4.62 6.78
CA ALA A 26 -8.31 4.28 6.42
C ALA A 26 -8.42 3.81 4.96
N PHE A 27 -7.71 4.48 4.04
CA PHE A 27 -7.64 4.10 2.64
C PHE A 27 -7.10 2.68 2.47
N LEU A 28 -5.99 2.37 3.13
CA LEU A 28 -5.36 1.05 3.02
C LEU A 28 -6.28 -0.05 3.55
N LYS A 29 -6.99 0.20 4.63
CA LYS A 29 -7.94 -0.77 5.20
C LYS A 29 -9.11 -1.01 4.24
N ARG A 30 -9.61 0.04 3.61
CA ARG A 30 -10.74 -0.05 2.68
C ARG A 30 -10.35 -0.72 1.36
N VAL A 31 -9.20 -0.37 0.81
CA VAL A 31 -8.80 -0.80 -0.53
C VAL A 31 -8.14 -2.18 -0.53
N PHE A 32 -7.24 -2.41 0.42
CA PHE A 32 -6.41 -3.62 0.47
C PHE A 32 -6.77 -4.56 1.60
N ASP A 33 -7.86 -4.29 2.31
CA ASP A 33 -8.24 -5.10 3.48
C ASP A 33 -7.11 -5.14 4.52
N ALA A 34 -6.39 -4.04 4.65
CA ALA A 34 -5.27 -3.95 5.57
C ALA A 34 -5.74 -4.02 7.02
N THR A 35 -4.86 -4.51 7.89
CA THR A 35 -5.10 -4.55 9.34
C THR A 35 -4.12 -3.64 10.06
N GLY A 36 -4.46 -3.27 11.28
CA GLY A 36 -3.70 -2.33 12.09
C GLY A 36 -4.49 -1.06 12.36
N GLU A 37 -3.97 -0.24 13.26
CA GLU A 37 -4.67 0.96 13.70
C GLU A 37 -3.76 2.18 13.59
N PHE A 38 -4.36 3.31 13.31
CA PHE A 38 -3.65 4.58 13.29
C PHE A 38 -3.10 4.89 14.69
N GLN A 39 -1.83 5.34 14.73
CA GLN A 39 -1.16 5.83 15.92
C GLN A 39 -0.84 7.31 15.75
N SER A 40 -1.20 8.13 16.72
CA SER A 40 -0.97 9.58 16.63
C SER A 40 0.45 9.99 17.05
N ASP A 41 1.10 9.20 17.87
CA ASP A 41 2.37 9.54 18.51
C ASP A 41 3.52 8.64 18.08
N ALA A 42 3.28 7.77 17.11
CA ALA A 42 4.28 6.82 16.62
C ALA A 42 3.90 6.43 15.18
N PRO A 43 4.81 5.82 14.41
CA PRO A 43 4.46 5.26 13.12
C PRO A 43 3.36 4.21 13.25
N SER A 44 2.33 4.31 12.41
CA SER A 44 1.27 3.31 12.37
C SER A 44 1.77 2.07 11.65
N GLN A 45 1.63 0.92 12.27
CA GLN A 45 2.05 -0.35 11.67
C GLN A 45 0.86 -1.00 11.01
N ILE A 46 0.88 -1.06 9.69
CA ILE A 46 -0.24 -1.50 8.87
C ILE A 46 0.20 -2.70 8.05
N ARG A 47 -0.59 -3.76 8.11
CA ARG A 47 -0.29 -5.00 7.40
C ARG A 47 -1.20 -5.17 6.21
N ILE A 48 -0.59 -5.39 5.05
CA ILE A 48 -1.29 -5.77 3.82
C ILE A 48 -0.83 -7.18 3.47
N GLY A 49 -1.75 -8.15 3.54
CA GLY A 49 -1.37 -9.55 3.36
C GLY A 49 -0.30 -9.95 4.37
N ASP A 50 0.83 -10.43 3.89
CA ASP A 50 1.97 -10.82 4.73
C ASP A 50 2.98 -9.68 4.95
N SER A 51 2.72 -8.49 4.42
CA SER A 51 3.69 -7.40 4.40
C SER A 51 3.31 -6.30 5.38
N LEU A 52 4.30 -5.82 6.12
CA LEU A 52 4.12 -4.75 7.08
C LEU A 52 4.66 -3.44 6.51
N LEU A 53 3.84 -2.39 6.59
CA LEU A 53 4.23 -1.02 6.28
C LEU A 53 4.21 -0.18 7.55
N MET A 54 4.99 0.88 7.56
CA MET A 54 4.84 1.96 8.54
C MET A 54 4.26 3.18 7.85
N VAL A 55 3.24 3.79 8.45
CA VAL A 55 2.65 5.03 7.96
C VAL A 55 2.88 6.10 9.00
N SER A 56 3.58 7.16 8.60
CA SER A 56 3.97 8.25 9.48
C SER A 56 3.41 9.56 8.99
N LYS A 57 3.08 10.44 9.95
CA LYS A 57 2.66 11.80 9.64
C LYS A 57 3.91 12.66 9.36
N ALA A 58 3.83 13.49 8.32
CA ALA A 58 4.87 14.46 8.04
C ALA A 58 4.94 15.49 9.17
N GLY A 59 6.10 16.11 9.34
CA GLY A 59 6.37 17.07 10.39
C GLY A 59 7.88 17.17 10.53
N PRO A 60 8.50 16.34 11.41
CA PRO A 60 9.96 16.28 11.49
C PRO A 60 10.58 15.81 10.17
N ARG A 61 9.85 14.98 9.43
CA ARG A 61 10.25 14.54 8.08
C ARG A 61 9.31 15.12 7.06
N GLU A 62 9.83 15.41 5.88
CA GLU A 62 9.02 15.79 4.73
C GLU A 62 8.16 14.61 4.27
N THR A 63 7.10 14.92 3.52
CA THR A 63 6.34 13.86 2.85
C THR A 63 7.25 13.08 1.93
N PHE A 64 7.05 11.77 1.90
CA PHE A 64 7.84 10.88 1.08
C PHE A 64 6.91 9.82 0.49
N PRO A 65 6.31 10.09 -0.67
CA PRO A 65 5.39 9.14 -1.31
C PRO A 65 6.10 7.86 -1.73
N ALA A 66 5.34 6.79 -1.79
CA ALA A 66 5.84 5.48 -2.16
C ALA A 66 5.42 5.09 -3.57
N PHE A 67 6.14 4.15 -4.16
CA PHE A 67 5.80 3.48 -5.40
C PHE A 67 5.89 1.98 -5.12
N LEU A 68 4.74 1.34 -4.95
CA LEU A 68 4.69 -0.04 -4.47
C LEU A 68 3.88 -0.93 -5.40
N TYR A 69 4.30 -2.18 -5.47
CA TYR A 69 3.64 -3.23 -6.24
C TYR A 69 2.95 -4.17 -5.27
N VAL A 70 1.64 -4.35 -5.40
CA VAL A 70 0.85 -5.11 -4.44
C VAL A 70 0.10 -6.22 -5.18
N TYR A 71 0.30 -7.46 -4.76
CA TYR A 71 -0.47 -8.58 -5.28
C TYR A 71 -1.78 -8.72 -4.53
N VAL A 72 -2.88 -8.85 -5.26
CA VAL A 72 -4.24 -9.00 -4.74
C VAL A 72 -4.96 -10.12 -5.48
N GLU A 73 -6.06 -10.60 -4.93
CA GLU A 73 -6.84 -11.65 -5.58
C GLU A 73 -7.50 -11.18 -6.87
N ASP A 74 -8.02 -9.95 -6.88
CA ASP A 74 -8.76 -9.40 -8.02
C ASP A 74 -8.31 -7.96 -8.25
N ALA A 75 -7.40 -7.77 -9.21
CA ALA A 75 -6.84 -6.45 -9.51
C ALA A 75 -7.92 -5.46 -9.93
N GLU A 76 -8.90 -5.89 -10.73
CA GLU A 76 -9.95 -5.00 -11.20
C GLU A 76 -10.82 -4.50 -10.07
N ALA A 77 -11.27 -5.41 -9.20
CA ALA A 77 -12.10 -5.04 -8.06
C ALA A 77 -11.35 -4.15 -7.09
N THR A 78 -10.06 -4.43 -6.85
CA THR A 78 -9.25 -3.62 -5.94
C THR A 78 -9.00 -2.22 -6.51
N CYS A 79 -8.71 -2.11 -7.80
CA CYS A 79 -8.58 -0.81 -8.46
C CYS A 79 -9.87 0.00 -8.37
N GLU A 80 -11.02 -0.63 -8.56
CA GLU A 80 -12.31 0.05 -8.43
C GLU A 80 -12.52 0.59 -7.02
N ARG A 81 -12.19 -0.21 -5.99
CA ARG A 81 -12.27 0.28 -4.61
C ARG A 81 -11.34 1.45 -4.37
N ALA A 82 -10.15 1.43 -4.96
CA ALA A 82 -9.21 2.54 -4.83
C ALA A 82 -9.77 3.82 -5.44
N LEU A 83 -10.37 3.72 -6.64
CA LEU A 83 -10.98 4.88 -7.28
C LEU A 83 -12.15 5.41 -6.47
N ASP A 84 -12.99 4.52 -5.93
CA ASP A 84 -14.10 4.92 -5.07
C ASP A 84 -13.62 5.59 -3.77
N ALA A 85 -12.41 5.28 -3.35
CA ALA A 85 -11.80 5.87 -2.16
C ALA A 85 -10.99 7.14 -2.47
N GLY A 86 -11.03 7.64 -3.71
CA GLY A 86 -10.43 8.91 -4.09
C GLY A 86 -9.14 8.83 -4.89
N ALA A 87 -8.68 7.64 -5.25
CA ALA A 87 -7.48 7.50 -6.07
C ALA A 87 -7.79 7.85 -7.53
N LEU A 88 -6.73 8.19 -8.27
CA LEU A 88 -6.80 8.45 -9.71
C LEU A 88 -6.22 7.25 -10.46
N SER A 89 -6.88 6.85 -11.53
CA SER A 89 -6.34 5.81 -12.42
C SER A 89 -5.18 6.38 -13.23
N LEU A 90 -4.01 5.78 -13.10
CA LEU A 90 -2.87 6.09 -13.94
C LEU A 90 -2.78 5.12 -15.10
N GLU A 91 -3.24 3.89 -14.91
CA GLU A 91 -3.22 2.86 -15.96
C GLU A 91 -4.36 1.87 -15.67
N ALA A 92 -5.22 1.67 -16.65
CA ALA A 92 -6.28 0.67 -16.52
C ALA A 92 -5.69 -0.73 -16.41
N VAL A 93 -6.42 -1.63 -15.79
CA VAL A 93 -5.96 -3.03 -15.66
C VAL A 93 -5.79 -3.64 -17.03
N TRP A 94 -4.63 -4.25 -17.26
CA TRP A 94 -4.31 -4.92 -18.52
C TRP A 94 -3.39 -6.11 -18.25
N GLU A 95 -3.26 -6.97 -19.22
CA GLU A 95 -2.34 -8.11 -19.12
C GLU A 95 -0.95 -7.67 -19.50
N THR A 96 -0.04 -7.71 -18.52
CA THR A 96 1.35 -7.33 -18.78
C THR A 96 2.09 -8.41 -19.53
N PRO A 97 3.19 -8.06 -20.24
CA PRO A 97 3.98 -9.06 -20.94
C PRO A 97 4.57 -10.16 -20.05
N TYR A 98 4.75 -9.89 -18.77
CA TYR A 98 5.31 -10.85 -17.82
C TYR A 98 4.24 -11.65 -17.07
N GLY A 99 2.98 -11.54 -17.47
CA GLY A 99 1.93 -12.45 -17.02
C GLY A 99 1.04 -11.98 -15.88
N ASP A 100 1.30 -10.80 -15.31
CA ASP A 100 0.41 -10.25 -14.30
C ASP A 100 -0.70 -9.44 -14.97
N ARG A 101 -1.89 -9.49 -14.38
CA ARG A 101 -2.95 -8.56 -14.69
C ARG A 101 -2.84 -7.39 -13.74
N ARG A 102 -2.53 -6.19 -14.23
CA ARG A 102 -2.11 -5.08 -13.37
C ARG A 102 -2.75 -3.77 -13.79
N GLY A 103 -3.26 -3.03 -12.80
CA GLY A 103 -3.59 -1.62 -12.95
C GLY A 103 -2.65 -0.75 -12.12
N MET A 104 -2.78 0.56 -12.25
CA MET A 104 -1.97 1.50 -11.48
C MET A 104 -2.82 2.70 -11.09
N VAL A 105 -2.75 3.06 -9.82
CA VAL A 105 -3.50 4.19 -9.27
C VAL A 105 -2.57 5.07 -8.46
N ARG A 106 -2.93 6.34 -8.32
CA ARG A 106 -2.27 7.26 -7.39
C ARG A 106 -3.28 7.68 -6.34
N ASP A 107 -2.94 7.50 -5.08
CA ASP A 107 -3.82 7.89 -4.00
C ASP A 107 -3.78 9.41 -3.77
N PRO A 108 -4.68 9.97 -2.94
CA PRO A 108 -4.73 11.42 -2.72
C PRO A 108 -3.46 12.02 -2.10
N TRP A 109 -2.57 11.19 -1.55
CA TRP A 109 -1.34 11.65 -0.90
C TRP A 109 -0.11 11.44 -1.77
N GLY A 110 -0.29 11.04 -3.02
CA GLY A 110 0.79 10.91 -3.99
C GLY A 110 1.45 9.56 -4.06
N ASN A 111 1.02 8.59 -3.28
CA ASN A 111 1.56 7.23 -3.39
C ASN A 111 1.01 6.55 -4.65
N VAL A 112 1.88 5.86 -5.35
CA VAL A 112 1.50 5.10 -6.54
C VAL A 112 1.47 3.62 -6.18
N TRP A 113 0.35 2.99 -6.52
CA TRP A 113 0.10 1.58 -6.22
C TRP A 113 -0.09 0.85 -7.54
N GLN A 114 0.82 -0.07 -7.84
CA GLN A 114 0.62 -1.02 -8.92
C GLN A 114 -0.09 -2.24 -8.32
N ILE A 115 -1.29 -2.50 -8.79
CA ILE A 115 -2.19 -3.48 -8.17
C ILE A 115 -2.34 -4.63 -9.16
N ALA A 116 -1.89 -5.81 -8.77
CA ALA A 116 -1.74 -6.93 -9.69
C ALA A 116 -2.35 -8.21 -9.16
N THR A 117 -2.85 -9.01 -10.09
CA THR A 117 -3.22 -10.41 -9.86
C THR A 117 -2.28 -11.25 -10.70
N PRO A 118 -1.62 -12.26 -10.12
CA PRO A 118 -0.73 -13.12 -10.91
C PRO A 118 -1.51 -13.81 -12.01
N GLY A 119 -0.90 -13.93 -13.18
CA GLY A 119 -1.47 -14.68 -14.27
C GLY A 119 -1.41 -16.17 -14.00
N ARG A 120 -2.10 -16.92 -14.84
CA ARG A 120 -2.02 -18.38 -14.77
C ARG A 120 -0.66 -18.85 -15.25
N ARG A 121 -0.13 -19.79 -14.51
CA ARG A 121 1.17 -20.37 -14.83
C ARG A 121 1.08 -21.85 -14.94
#